data_d55a82c9042b6fb32276ea4e69886322
#
_entry.id   d55a82c9042b6fb32276ea4e69886322
#
_cell.length_a   1.000
_cell.length_b   1.000
_cell.length_c   1.000
_cell.angle_alpha   90.00
_cell.angle_beta   90.00
_cell.angle_gamma   90.00
#
_symmetry.space_group_name_H-M   'P 1'
#
loop_
_entity.id
_entity.type
_entity.pdbx_description
1 polymer ?
#
loop_
_entity_poly.entity_id
_entity_poly.type
_entity_poly.pdbx_seq_one_letter_code
_entity_poly.pdbx_strand_id
1 'polypeptide(L)'
;MNYNWNWDVLFEEPYLGWLISGFGWTVAVALSAWCIAFVVGSLVGVGRTLPNVIIRNICATYVEIFRNVPLLVQMFIWYFAVPEMVPEETGRWMKRDMPNPEFVTAVVALGFYTASRIAEQVRAGIETV
;
A
#
# COMPACT_ATOMS: atom_id res chain seq x y z
N MET A 1 -25.73 32.78 -8.25
CA MET A 1 -24.49 32.46 -7.53
C MET A 1 -23.31 32.85 -8.41
N ASN A 2 -22.64 33.93 -8.07
CA ASN A 2 -21.42 34.32 -8.77
C ASN A 2 -20.24 33.63 -8.09
N TYR A 3 -19.76 32.53 -8.66
CA TYR A 3 -18.49 31.91 -8.24
C TYR A 3 -17.35 32.76 -8.80
N ASN A 4 -16.61 33.40 -7.90
CA ASN A 4 -15.38 34.09 -8.26
C ASN A 4 -14.23 33.09 -8.27
N TRP A 5 -13.95 32.51 -9.44
CA TRP A 5 -12.84 31.58 -9.63
C TRP A 5 -11.53 32.36 -9.61
N ASN A 6 -10.84 32.32 -8.48
CA ASN A 6 -9.53 32.94 -8.34
C ASN A 6 -8.43 31.85 -8.37
N TRP A 7 -7.88 31.60 -9.52
CA TRP A 7 -6.83 30.63 -9.72
C TRP A 7 -5.48 31.08 -9.15
N ASP A 8 -5.30 32.38 -8.95
CA ASP A 8 -4.07 32.96 -8.40
C ASP A 8 -3.80 32.50 -6.95
N VAL A 9 -4.85 32.14 -6.20
CA VAL A 9 -4.76 31.60 -4.84
C VAL A 9 -3.86 30.35 -4.77
N LEU A 10 -3.83 29.56 -5.82
CA LEU A 10 -3.00 28.33 -5.87
C LEU A 10 -1.51 28.62 -5.88
N PHE A 11 -1.12 29.83 -6.31
CA PHE A 11 0.28 30.28 -6.37
C PHE A 11 0.68 31.16 -5.20
N GLU A 12 -0.24 31.48 -4.28
CA GLU A 12 0.02 32.24 -3.07
C GLU A 12 0.45 31.34 -1.91
N GLU A 13 1.37 31.83 -1.07
CA GLU A 13 1.69 31.16 0.20
C GLU A 13 0.52 31.34 1.21
N PRO A 14 0.21 30.31 2.02
CA PRO A 14 0.92 29.02 2.19
C PRO A 14 0.43 27.89 1.25
N TYR A 15 -0.53 28.16 0.37
CA TYR A 15 -1.19 27.12 -0.46
C TYR A 15 -0.24 26.43 -1.42
N LEU A 16 0.63 27.20 -2.08
CA LEU A 16 1.64 26.63 -2.98
C LEU A 16 2.60 25.67 -2.24
N GLY A 17 3.04 26.06 -1.06
CA GLY A 17 3.89 25.20 -0.21
C GLY A 17 3.19 23.89 0.16
N TRP A 18 1.91 23.94 0.51
CA TRP A 18 1.13 22.75 0.82
C TRP A 18 0.93 21.83 -0.39
N LEU A 19 0.68 22.40 -1.56
CA LEU A 19 0.55 21.64 -2.80
C LEU A 19 1.85 20.92 -3.17
N ILE A 20 2.98 21.59 -3.09
CA ILE A 20 4.30 21.02 -3.37
C ILE A 20 4.64 19.93 -2.35
N SER A 21 4.41 20.19 -1.07
CA SER A 21 4.62 19.20 0.00
C SER A 21 3.72 17.97 -0.19
N GLY A 22 2.43 18.16 -0.46
CA GLY A 22 1.48 17.09 -0.71
C GLY A 22 1.85 16.25 -1.93
N PHE A 23 2.29 16.89 -3.00
CA PHE A 23 2.79 16.19 -4.18
C PHE A 23 4.05 15.36 -3.85
N GLY A 24 4.97 15.90 -3.08
CA GLY A 24 6.17 15.17 -2.61
C GLY A 24 5.81 13.92 -1.80
N TRP A 25 4.87 14.04 -0.86
CA TRP A 25 4.38 12.91 -0.07
C TRP A 25 3.67 11.87 -0.95
N THR A 26 2.88 12.29 -1.93
CA THR A 26 2.22 11.39 -2.87
C THR A 26 3.23 10.59 -3.67
N VAL A 27 4.27 11.22 -4.21
CA VAL A 27 5.34 10.55 -4.95
C VAL A 27 6.11 9.59 -4.04
N ALA A 28 6.42 10.01 -2.81
CA ALA A 28 7.12 9.16 -1.85
C ALA A 28 6.33 7.90 -1.50
N VAL A 29 5.02 8.02 -1.25
CA VAL A 29 4.14 6.87 -1.02
C VAL A 29 4.10 5.96 -2.24
N ALA A 30 3.90 6.53 -3.42
CA ALA A 30 3.78 5.77 -4.66
C ALA A 30 5.04 4.95 -4.97
N LEU A 31 6.22 5.58 -4.89
CA LEU A 31 7.49 4.90 -5.18
C LEU A 31 7.81 3.84 -4.11
N SER A 32 7.62 4.15 -2.84
CA SER A 32 7.87 3.20 -1.75
C SER A 32 6.94 1.99 -1.83
N ALA A 33 5.65 2.23 -2.05
CA ALA A 33 4.66 1.16 -2.23
C ALA A 33 4.93 0.33 -3.48
N TRP A 34 5.35 0.97 -4.57
CA TRP A 34 5.69 0.28 -5.81
C TRP A 34 6.88 -0.66 -5.64
N CYS A 35 7.93 -0.26 -4.92
CA CYS A 35 9.06 -1.13 -4.63
C CYS A 35 8.62 -2.38 -3.86
N ILE A 36 7.82 -2.21 -2.81
CA ILE A 36 7.25 -3.33 -2.04
C ILE A 36 6.39 -4.22 -2.95
N ALA A 37 5.48 -3.60 -3.70
CA ALA A 37 4.57 -4.30 -4.59
C ALA A 37 5.29 -5.12 -5.66
N PHE A 38 6.33 -4.56 -6.25
CA PHE A 38 7.13 -5.25 -7.26
C PHE A 38 7.87 -6.46 -6.69
N VAL A 39 8.56 -6.29 -5.58
CA VAL A 39 9.33 -7.39 -4.95
C VAL A 39 8.39 -8.47 -4.44
N VAL A 40 7.45 -8.13 -3.58
CA VAL A 40 6.51 -9.08 -2.97
C VAL A 40 5.61 -9.71 -4.04
N GLY A 41 5.08 -8.92 -4.95
CA GLY A 41 4.22 -9.40 -6.02
C GLY A 41 4.92 -10.39 -6.96
N SER A 42 6.19 -10.11 -7.31
CA SER A 42 6.98 -11.03 -8.14
C SER A 42 7.25 -12.35 -7.42
N LEU A 43 7.65 -12.30 -6.15
CA LEU A 43 7.90 -13.51 -5.35
C LEU A 43 6.64 -14.36 -5.18
N VAL A 44 5.52 -13.72 -4.85
CA VAL A 44 4.23 -14.41 -4.69
C VAL A 44 3.74 -14.96 -6.03
N GLY A 45 3.88 -14.21 -7.11
CA GLY A 45 3.50 -14.64 -8.46
C GLY A 45 4.26 -15.89 -8.89
N VAL A 46 5.58 -15.91 -8.69
CA VAL A 46 6.41 -17.11 -8.94
C VAL A 46 6.00 -18.24 -8.00
N GLY A 47 5.78 -17.94 -6.71
CA GLY A 47 5.36 -18.94 -5.72
C GLY A 47 4.06 -19.67 -6.11
N ARG A 48 3.16 -19.00 -6.81
CA ARG A 48 1.90 -19.61 -7.30
C ARG A 48 2.11 -20.58 -8.47
N THR A 49 3.23 -20.54 -9.14
CA THR A 49 3.56 -21.45 -10.27
C THR A 49 4.41 -22.64 -9.86
N LEU A 50 4.89 -22.69 -8.61
CA LEU A 50 5.71 -23.77 -8.12
C LEU A 50 4.94 -25.09 -7.96
N PRO A 51 5.60 -26.24 -8.12
CA PRO A 51 4.97 -27.54 -7.94
C PRO A 51 4.59 -27.83 -6.48
N ASN A 52 5.21 -27.13 -5.52
CA ASN A 52 4.93 -27.32 -4.10
C ASN A 52 3.53 -26.79 -3.75
N VAL A 53 2.62 -27.70 -3.39
CA VAL A 53 1.21 -27.39 -3.10
C VAL A 53 1.06 -26.43 -1.91
N ILE A 54 1.92 -26.56 -0.90
CA ILE A 54 1.84 -25.71 0.31
C ILE A 54 2.18 -24.27 -0.04
N ILE A 55 3.29 -24.04 -0.73
CA ILE A 55 3.71 -22.69 -1.14
C ILE A 55 2.68 -22.08 -2.07
N ARG A 56 2.22 -22.84 -3.06
CA ARG A 56 1.22 -22.39 -4.01
C ARG A 56 -0.09 -21.96 -3.32
N ASN A 57 -0.56 -22.75 -2.34
CA ASN A 57 -1.79 -22.45 -1.63
C ASN A 57 -1.65 -21.24 -0.69
N ILE A 58 -0.53 -21.08 -0.03
CA ILE A 58 -0.24 -19.90 0.81
C ILE A 58 -0.26 -18.63 -0.07
N CYS A 59 0.45 -18.66 -1.18
CA CYS A 59 0.49 -17.54 -2.12
C CYS A 59 -0.90 -17.24 -2.72
N ALA A 60 -1.66 -18.26 -3.07
CA ALA A 60 -3.03 -18.11 -3.59
C ALA A 60 -3.96 -17.48 -2.55
N THR A 61 -3.90 -17.93 -1.31
CA THR A 61 -4.70 -17.38 -0.21
C THR A 61 -4.41 -15.90 0.03
N TYR A 62 -3.13 -15.53 0.05
CA TYR A 62 -2.73 -14.14 0.14
C TYR A 62 -3.34 -13.29 -0.96
N VAL A 63 -3.21 -13.72 -2.22
CA VAL A 63 -3.73 -12.98 -3.38
C VAL A 63 -5.25 -12.84 -3.31
N GLU A 64 -5.97 -13.90 -2.96
CA GLU A 64 -7.43 -13.87 -2.85
C GLU A 64 -7.90 -12.89 -1.76
N ILE A 65 -7.30 -12.92 -0.58
CA ILE A 65 -7.65 -12.02 0.52
C ILE A 65 -7.41 -10.57 0.13
N PHE A 66 -6.21 -10.25 -0.37
CA PHE A 66 -5.85 -8.87 -0.68
C PHE A 66 -6.55 -8.30 -1.90
N ARG A 67 -6.99 -9.13 -2.83
CA ARG A 67 -7.80 -8.68 -3.96
C ARG A 67 -9.27 -8.46 -3.62
N ASN A 68 -9.80 -9.22 -2.68
CA ASN A 68 -11.22 -9.18 -2.33
C ASN A 68 -11.55 -8.12 -1.27
N VAL A 69 -10.57 -7.71 -0.45
CA VAL A 69 -10.76 -6.66 0.54
C VAL A 69 -10.41 -5.30 -0.07
N PRO A 70 -11.33 -4.31 -0.05
CA PRO A 70 -11.05 -2.97 -0.55
C PRO A 70 -9.83 -2.34 0.12
N LEU A 71 -9.04 -1.58 -0.64
CA LEU A 71 -7.82 -0.94 -0.14
C LEU A 71 -8.09 -0.06 1.09
N LEU A 72 -9.17 0.71 1.08
CA LEU A 72 -9.52 1.58 2.20
C LEU A 72 -9.74 0.78 3.50
N VAL A 73 -10.43 -0.36 3.40
CA VAL A 73 -10.62 -1.26 4.55
C VAL A 73 -9.29 -1.80 5.05
N GLN A 74 -8.40 -2.18 4.16
CA GLN A 74 -7.05 -2.63 4.52
C GLN A 74 -6.26 -1.52 5.23
N MET A 75 -6.34 -0.27 4.77
CA MET A 75 -5.70 0.86 5.44
C MET A 75 -6.18 1.04 6.88
N PHE A 76 -7.49 0.92 7.13
CA PHE A 76 -8.04 0.97 8.48
C PHE A 76 -7.56 -0.20 9.34
N ILE A 77 -7.49 -1.39 8.79
CA ILE A 77 -6.97 -2.56 9.51
C ILE A 77 -5.51 -2.35 9.90
N TRP A 78 -4.67 -1.92 8.98
CA TRP A 78 -3.25 -1.67 9.25
C TRP A 78 -3.04 -0.56 10.27
N TYR A 79 -3.82 0.50 10.22
CA TYR A 79 -3.64 1.65 11.10
C TYR A 79 -4.23 1.43 12.50
N PHE A 80 -5.41 0.84 12.60
CA PHE A 80 -6.13 0.71 13.87
C PHE A 80 -6.07 -0.68 14.49
N ALA A 81 -6.23 -1.73 13.68
CA ALA A 81 -6.36 -3.09 14.20
C ALA A 81 -4.99 -3.75 14.46
N VAL A 82 -4.03 -3.60 13.56
CA VAL A 82 -2.72 -4.25 13.69
C VAL A 82 -2.00 -3.85 14.97
N PRO A 83 -1.96 -2.57 15.39
CA PRO A 83 -1.35 -2.21 16.68
C PRO A 83 -2.00 -2.85 17.90
N GLU A 84 -3.27 -3.24 17.79
CA GLU A 84 -3.98 -3.94 18.89
C GLU A 84 -3.73 -5.47 18.88
N MET A 85 -3.37 -6.02 17.72
CA MET A 85 -3.15 -7.46 17.54
C MET A 85 -1.74 -7.92 17.86
N VAL A 86 -0.77 -7.02 17.83
CA VAL A 86 0.64 -7.30 18.14
C VAL A 86 0.90 -7.22 19.65
N PRO A 87 2.05 -7.74 20.14
CA PRO A 87 2.42 -7.61 21.56
C PRO A 87 2.37 -6.15 22.03
N GLU A 88 1.99 -5.94 23.29
CA GLU A 88 1.70 -4.62 23.85
C GLU A 88 2.82 -3.58 23.64
N GLU A 89 4.07 -3.99 23.80
CA GLU A 89 5.22 -3.11 23.56
C GLU A 89 5.30 -2.61 22.11
N THR A 90 5.14 -3.53 21.16
CA THR A 90 5.16 -3.23 19.72
C THR A 90 3.98 -2.36 19.33
N GLY A 91 2.79 -2.68 19.82
CA GLY A 91 1.59 -1.89 19.57
C GLY A 91 1.69 -0.47 20.14
N ARG A 92 2.27 -0.31 21.32
CA ARG A 92 2.52 0.99 21.93
C ARG A 92 3.52 1.81 21.12
N TRP A 93 4.59 1.18 20.66
CA TRP A 93 5.57 1.80 19.76
C TRP A 93 4.92 2.26 18.45
N MET A 94 4.11 1.41 17.82
CA MET A 94 3.41 1.76 16.57
C MET A 94 2.47 2.95 16.73
N LYS A 95 1.85 3.11 17.91
CA LYS A 95 0.90 4.21 18.17
C LYS A 95 1.56 5.52 18.57
N ARG A 96 2.71 5.46 19.23
CA ARG A 96 3.32 6.64 19.89
C ARG A 96 4.67 7.06 19.32
N ASP A 97 5.51 6.09 18.99
CA ASP A 97 6.92 6.32 18.70
C ASP A 97 7.31 6.10 17.24
N MET A 98 6.41 5.48 16.45
CA MET A 98 6.65 5.26 15.04
C MET A 98 6.67 6.59 14.27
N PRO A 99 7.75 6.91 13.53
CA PRO A 99 7.80 8.12 12.73
C PRO A 99 6.82 8.02 11.56
N ASN A 100 6.07 9.10 11.33
CA ASN A 100 5.09 9.21 10.23
C ASN A 100 4.19 7.97 10.08
N PRO A 101 3.37 7.62 11.09
CA PRO A 101 2.59 6.38 11.06
C PRO A 101 1.61 6.31 9.89
N GLU A 102 1.08 7.45 9.45
CA GLU A 102 0.19 7.53 8.30
C GLU A 102 0.92 7.16 7.00
N PHE A 103 2.14 7.67 6.82
CA PHE A 103 2.98 7.34 5.68
C PHE A 103 3.32 5.85 5.64
N VAL A 104 3.80 5.31 6.75
CA VAL A 104 4.18 3.89 6.86
C VAL A 104 2.99 2.99 6.59
N THR A 105 1.83 3.31 7.18
CA THR A 105 0.59 2.56 6.97
C THR A 105 0.13 2.60 5.51
N ALA A 106 0.16 3.78 4.90
CA ALA A 106 -0.21 3.94 3.50
C ALA A 106 0.72 3.13 2.58
N VAL A 107 2.02 3.19 2.79
CA VAL A 107 3.02 2.45 2.00
C VAL A 107 2.82 0.94 2.15
N VAL A 108 2.65 0.44 3.37
CA VAL A 108 2.46 -0.98 3.64
C VAL A 108 1.15 -1.47 3.02
N ALA A 109 0.04 -0.79 3.30
CA ALA A 109 -1.28 -1.19 2.79
C ALA A 109 -1.32 -1.17 1.25
N LEU A 110 -0.88 -0.09 0.65
CA LEU A 110 -0.86 0.07 -0.82
C LEU A 110 0.13 -0.90 -1.47
N GLY A 111 1.29 -1.11 -0.85
CA GLY A 111 2.33 -2.02 -1.33
C GLY A 111 1.82 -3.47 -1.40
N PHE A 112 1.27 -3.99 -0.30
CA PHE A 112 0.74 -5.36 -0.25
C PHE A 112 -0.52 -5.54 -1.10
N TYR A 113 -1.39 -4.54 -1.15
CA TYR A 113 -2.55 -4.57 -2.04
C TYR A 113 -2.15 -4.65 -3.51
N THR A 114 -1.23 -3.79 -3.94
CA THR A 114 -0.74 -3.77 -5.32
C THR A 114 0.10 -5.01 -5.65
N ALA A 115 0.85 -5.53 -4.67
CA ALA A 115 1.59 -6.79 -4.82
C ALA A 115 0.69 -7.96 -5.21
N SER A 116 -0.52 -8.04 -4.65
CA SER A 116 -1.47 -9.09 -5.02
C SER A 116 -1.88 -9.03 -6.49
N ARG A 117 -1.97 -7.84 -7.06
CA ARG A 117 -2.27 -7.63 -8.49
C ARG A 117 -1.08 -7.95 -9.39
N ILE A 118 0.12 -7.54 -8.98
CA ILE A 118 1.37 -7.89 -9.69
C ILE A 118 1.58 -9.40 -9.68
N ALA A 119 1.30 -10.07 -8.57
CA ALA A 119 1.41 -11.52 -8.47
C ALA A 119 0.54 -12.24 -9.52
N GLU A 120 -0.68 -11.77 -9.78
CA GLU A 120 -1.54 -12.32 -10.82
C GLU A 120 -0.97 -12.08 -12.23
N GLN A 121 -0.43 -10.89 -12.49
CA GLN A 121 0.19 -10.58 -13.77
C GLN A 121 1.43 -11.45 -14.03
N VAL A 122 2.28 -11.63 -13.02
CA VAL A 122 3.47 -12.47 -13.10
C VAL A 122 3.07 -13.94 -13.33
N ARG A 123 2.09 -14.45 -12.57
CA ARG A 123 1.56 -15.81 -12.76
C ARG A 123 1.04 -16.01 -14.17
N ALA A 124 0.19 -15.10 -14.64
CA ALA A 124 -0.37 -15.18 -15.98
C ALA A 124 0.72 -15.14 -17.06
N GLY A 125 1.73 -14.29 -16.88
CA GLY A 125 2.87 -14.23 -17.79
C GLY A 125 3.67 -15.53 -17.86
N ILE A 126 3.93 -16.17 -16.73
CA ILE A 126 4.64 -17.44 -16.66
C ILE A 126 3.82 -18.57 -17.30
N GLU A 127 2.53 -18.64 -17.04
CA GLU A 127 1.64 -19.69 -17.57
C GLU A 127 1.40 -19.58 -19.07
N THR A 128 1.68 -18.44 -19.69
CA THR A 128 1.54 -18.25 -21.16
C THR A 128 2.78 -18.65 -21.94
N VAL A 129 3.90 -18.87 -21.29
CA VAL A 129 5.16 -19.31 -21.88
C VAL A 129 5.28 -20.84 -21.80
#